data_7918c079f41368ca01c7ee118673cb74
#
_entry.id   7918c079f41368ca01c7ee118673cb74
#
_cell.length_a   1.000
_cell.length_b   1.000
_cell.length_c   1.000
_cell.angle_alpha   90.00
_cell.angle_beta   90.00
_cell.angle_gamma   90.00
#
_symmetry.space_group_name_H-M   'P 1'
#
loop_
_entity.id
_entity.type
_entity.pdbx_description
1 polymer ?
#
loop_
_entity_poly.entity_id
_entity_poly.type
_entity_poly.pdbx_seq_one_letter_code
_entity_poly.pdbx_strand_id
1 'polypeptide(L)'
;MHNQTFNLEIRKQSRRKITAVLATEYPVQRSNGNEVLEISPKAVDLERFPLPVLRSHNSDELPVGKAINPRFDERKLIADIELSESEEAEAIYRDLKTGIINSLSVGYKVSVTEETQDGYRATAWEPYEVSLVAVPADPKSKIISVRSKKMEKVDHQEIIAIAKRHNKEHLAIEAIENGHSIEAFRTKILEAISSKSGYASYPISTEMSEREMDNFSIARA
;
A
#
# COMPACT_ATOMS: atom_id res chain seq x y z
N MET A 1 -38.09 -4.97 14.75
CA MET A 1 -36.96 -4.03 14.55
C MET A 1 -35.82 -4.81 13.95
N HIS A 2 -35.58 -4.66 12.64
CA HIS A 2 -34.52 -5.36 11.95
C HIS A 2 -33.26 -4.49 11.98
N ASN A 3 -32.25 -4.94 12.74
CA ASN A 3 -30.92 -4.37 12.67
C ASN A 3 -30.26 -4.86 11.37
N GLN A 4 -30.24 -4.03 10.35
CA GLN A 4 -29.36 -4.25 9.20
C GLN A 4 -27.95 -3.82 9.60
N THR A 5 -27.09 -4.79 9.85
CA THR A 5 -25.66 -4.58 9.99
C THR A 5 -25.09 -4.26 8.60
N PHE A 6 -24.78 -3.00 8.34
CA PHE A 6 -24.05 -2.61 7.12
C PHE A 6 -22.60 -3.07 7.25
N ASN A 7 -22.27 -4.20 6.63
CA ASN A 7 -20.89 -4.57 6.39
C ASN A 7 -20.33 -3.65 5.29
N LEU A 8 -19.67 -2.59 5.71
CA LEU A 8 -18.90 -1.73 4.82
C LEU A 8 -17.61 -2.48 4.45
N GLU A 9 -17.65 -3.32 3.41
CA GLU A 9 -16.44 -3.83 2.77
C GLU A 9 -15.74 -2.66 2.07
N ILE A 10 -14.92 -1.94 2.80
CA ILE A 10 -13.99 -0.98 2.20
C ILE A 10 -12.87 -1.80 1.56
N ARG A 11 -13.09 -2.26 0.34
CA ARG A 11 -12.01 -2.73 -0.55
C ARG A 11 -11.21 -1.53 -1.02
N LYS A 12 -10.45 -0.91 -0.13
CA LYS A 12 -9.33 -0.05 -0.54
C LYS A 12 -8.27 -0.95 -1.16
N GLN A 13 -8.31 -1.09 -2.47
CA GLN A 13 -7.23 -1.71 -3.21
C GLN A 13 -5.99 -0.85 -2.99
N SER A 14 -5.01 -1.35 -2.25
CA SER A 14 -3.76 -0.64 -2.00
C SER A 14 -3.16 -0.17 -3.34
N ARG A 15 -2.97 1.14 -3.46
CA ARG A 15 -2.42 1.78 -4.67
C ARG A 15 -0.94 1.43 -4.91
N ARG A 16 -0.32 0.71 -3.98
CA ARG A 16 1.10 0.41 -3.92
C ARG A 16 1.29 -1.09 -3.83
N LYS A 17 1.59 -1.69 -4.96
CA LYS A 17 1.90 -3.11 -5.03
C LYS A 17 3.39 -3.29 -5.20
N ILE A 18 4.01 -3.96 -4.24
CA ILE A 18 5.40 -4.34 -4.25
C ILE A 18 5.42 -5.86 -4.37
N THR A 19 6.20 -6.39 -5.29
CA THR A 19 6.41 -7.84 -5.40
C THR A 19 7.85 -8.14 -5.01
N ALA A 20 8.04 -9.15 -4.17
CA ALA A 20 9.34 -9.50 -3.62
C ALA A 20 9.57 -11.00 -3.59
N VAL A 21 10.83 -11.41 -3.76
CA VAL A 21 11.35 -12.74 -3.38
C VAL A 21 11.57 -12.70 -1.87
N LEU A 22 10.89 -13.56 -1.12
CA LEU A 22 11.02 -13.66 0.34
C LEU A 22 12.15 -14.60 0.74
N ALA A 23 12.29 -15.73 0.04
CA ALA A 23 13.31 -16.73 0.31
C ALA A 23 13.66 -17.50 -0.97
N THR A 24 14.88 -18.02 -1.01
CA THR A 24 15.35 -18.98 -2.04
C THR A 24 16.07 -20.14 -1.38
N GLU A 25 16.50 -21.13 -2.17
CA GLU A 25 17.37 -22.21 -1.69
C GLU A 25 18.86 -21.79 -1.66
N TYR A 26 19.13 -20.52 -1.33
CA TYR A 26 20.50 -20.04 -1.16
C TYR A 26 21.06 -20.55 0.19
N PRO A 27 22.25 -21.16 0.21
CA PRO A 27 22.87 -21.62 1.44
C PRO A 27 23.25 -20.44 2.33
N VAL A 28 22.64 -20.35 3.51
CA VAL A 28 22.94 -19.32 4.52
C VAL A 28 23.84 -19.91 5.58
N GLN A 29 25.02 -19.31 5.79
CA GLN A 29 25.97 -19.74 6.81
C GLN A 29 25.38 -19.52 8.20
N ARG A 30 25.33 -20.58 9.01
CA ARG A 30 24.94 -20.59 10.40
C ARG A 30 26.09 -21.12 11.28
N SER A 31 25.90 -21.10 12.59
CA SER A 31 26.89 -21.59 13.56
C SER A 31 27.24 -23.09 13.38
N ASN A 32 26.29 -23.86 12.87
CA ASN A 32 26.35 -25.31 12.69
C ASN A 32 26.39 -25.76 11.22
N GLY A 33 26.86 -24.91 10.32
CA GLY A 33 26.99 -25.19 8.91
C GLY A 33 26.03 -24.38 8.02
N ASN A 34 25.97 -24.74 6.75
CA ASN A 34 25.07 -24.10 5.80
C ASN A 34 23.63 -24.55 6.00
N GLU A 35 22.74 -23.62 6.16
CA GLU A 35 21.29 -23.84 6.16
C GLU A 35 20.72 -23.58 4.76
N VAL A 36 19.99 -24.53 4.20
CA VAL A 36 19.24 -24.39 2.96
C VAL A 36 17.76 -24.59 3.25
N LEU A 37 16.95 -23.58 2.98
CA LEU A 37 15.51 -23.71 3.05
C LEU A 37 14.99 -24.41 1.79
N GLU A 38 14.29 -25.52 1.93
CA GLU A 38 13.59 -26.13 0.81
C GLU A 38 12.37 -25.27 0.44
N ILE A 39 12.29 -24.87 -0.83
CA ILE A 39 11.21 -24.05 -1.35
C ILE A 39 10.24 -24.90 -2.16
N SER A 40 9.27 -25.46 -1.49
CA SER A 40 8.22 -26.25 -2.12
C SER A 40 6.89 -26.14 -1.36
N PRO A 41 5.73 -26.43 -2.00
CA PRO A 41 4.45 -26.48 -1.29
C PRO A 41 4.36 -27.51 -0.16
N LYS A 42 5.30 -28.46 -0.13
CA LYS A 42 5.35 -29.49 0.94
C LYS A 42 6.22 -29.06 2.11
N ALA A 43 7.24 -28.24 1.86
CA ALA A 43 8.21 -27.82 2.86
C ALA A 43 7.79 -26.53 3.57
N VAL A 44 7.06 -25.65 2.91
CA VAL A 44 6.70 -24.34 3.44
C VAL A 44 5.25 -24.32 3.90
N ASP A 45 5.05 -24.09 5.20
CA ASP A 45 3.73 -23.85 5.76
C ASP A 45 3.34 -22.37 5.57
N LEU A 46 2.27 -22.13 4.80
CA LEU A 46 1.77 -20.79 4.47
C LEU A 46 0.50 -20.40 5.23
N GLU A 47 0.07 -21.20 6.21
CA GLU A 47 -1.20 -20.96 6.95
C GLU A 47 -1.19 -19.63 7.71
N ARG A 48 -0.01 -19.15 8.12
CA ARG A 48 0.12 -17.88 8.84
C ARG A 48 -0.12 -16.62 7.98
N PHE A 49 -0.09 -16.73 6.65
CA PHE A 49 -0.33 -15.54 5.83
C PHE A 49 -1.72 -14.93 6.05
N PRO A 50 -1.83 -13.57 6.09
CA PRO A 50 -0.81 -12.56 5.78
C PRO A 50 0.23 -12.37 6.88
N LEU A 51 1.49 -12.18 6.50
CA LEU A 51 2.59 -11.95 7.45
C LEU A 51 2.82 -10.45 7.70
N PRO A 52 3.20 -10.04 8.93
CA PRO A 52 3.61 -8.67 9.19
C PRO A 52 4.89 -8.34 8.41
N VAL A 53 4.98 -7.09 7.93
CA VAL A 53 6.21 -6.53 7.37
C VAL A 53 6.83 -5.59 8.39
N LEU A 54 8.03 -5.93 8.84
CA LEU A 54 8.76 -5.24 9.88
C LEU A 54 9.95 -4.46 9.29
N ARG A 55 10.65 -3.72 10.15
CA ARG A 55 11.95 -3.09 9.88
C ARG A 55 13.02 -3.82 10.68
N SER A 56 14.04 -4.35 9.99
CA SER A 56 15.23 -4.96 10.63
C SER A 56 14.91 -5.98 11.71
N HIS A 57 13.86 -6.80 11.53
CA HIS A 57 13.39 -7.80 12.49
C HIS A 57 12.99 -7.22 13.86
N ASN A 58 12.66 -5.91 13.91
CA ASN A 58 12.25 -5.29 15.16
C ASN A 58 10.78 -5.60 15.46
N SER A 59 10.54 -6.52 16.40
CA SER A 59 9.21 -6.92 16.86
C SER A 59 8.61 -5.99 17.91
N ASP A 60 9.38 -5.02 18.42
CA ASP A 60 8.92 -4.06 19.43
C ASP A 60 8.16 -2.89 18.79
N GLU A 61 8.23 -2.78 17.47
CA GLU A 61 7.51 -1.78 16.69
C GLU A 61 6.33 -2.40 15.93
N LEU A 62 5.32 -1.57 15.64
CA LEU A 62 4.19 -2.00 14.83
C LEU A 62 4.62 -2.25 13.38
N PRO A 63 4.00 -3.22 12.68
CA PRO A 63 4.31 -3.50 11.29
C PRO A 63 4.06 -2.28 10.38
N VAL A 64 4.97 -2.06 9.44
CA VAL A 64 4.82 -1.02 8.41
C VAL A 64 3.96 -1.48 7.23
N GLY A 65 3.55 -2.75 7.22
CA GLY A 65 2.73 -3.34 6.17
C GLY A 65 2.47 -4.82 6.41
N LYS A 66 2.01 -5.49 5.38
CA LYS A 66 1.76 -6.94 5.36
C LYS A 66 2.21 -7.57 4.06
N ALA A 67 2.68 -8.83 4.13
CA ALA A 67 2.93 -9.67 2.98
C ALA A 67 1.71 -10.56 2.72
N ILE A 68 1.26 -10.61 1.46
CA ILE A 68 0.05 -11.30 1.01
C ILE A 68 0.34 -12.08 -0.27
N ASN A 69 -0.59 -12.92 -0.68
CA ASN A 69 -0.53 -13.69 -1.93
C ASN A 69 0.79 -14.46 -2.13
N PRO A 70 1.18 -15.31 -1.15
CA PRO A 70 2.37 -16.12 -1.29
C PRO A 70 2.22 -17.08 -2.48
N ARG A 71 3.32 -17.28 -3.21
CA ARG A 71 3.38 -18.19 -4.35
C ARG A 71 4.78 -18.72 -4.57
N PHE A 72 4.85 -19.87 -5.15
CA PHE A 72 6.12 -20.50 -5.56
C PHE A 72 6.40 -20.18 -7.03
N ASP A 73 7.63 -19.83 -7.32
CA ASP A 73 8.16 -19.63 -8.67
C ASP A 73 9.52 -20.32 -8.75
N GLU A 74 9.57 -21.48 -9.38
CA GLU A 74 10.71 -22.39 -9.33
C GLU A 74 11.11 -22.70 -7.86
N ARG A 75 12.32 -22.27 -7.46
CA ARG A 75 12.87 -22.41 -6.11
C ARG A 75 12.85 -21.08 -5.34
N LYS A 76 11.80 -20.32 -5.48
CA LYS A 76 11.60 -19.02 -4.81
C LYS A 76 10.24 -18.97 -4.17
N LEU A 77 10.18 -18.49 -2.96
CA LEU A 77 8.95 -18.05 -2.32
C LEU A 77 8.78 -16.56 -2.62
N ILE A 78 7.72 -16.21 -3.31
CA ILE A 78 7.40 -14.84 -3.71
C ILE A 78 6.11 -14.40 -3.01
N ALA A 79 6.03 -13.14 -2.61
CA ALA A 79 4.80 -12.54 -2.14
C ALA A 79 4.64 -11.11 -2.63
N ASP A 80 3.42 -10.60 -2.48
CA ASP A 80 3.13 -9.19 -2.66
C ASP A 80 3.17 -8.51 -1.28
N ILE A 81 3.68 -7.28 -1.23
CA ILE A 81 3.75 -6.48 -0.01
C ILE A 81 2.83 -5.29 -0.16
N GLU A 82 1.95 -5.10 0.81
CA GLU A 82 1.13 -3.92 0.98
C GLU A 82 1.65 -3.12 2.17
N LEU A 83 2.14 -1.91 1.92
CA LEU A 83 2.53 -0.99 2.98
C LEU A 83 1.30 -0.27 3.58
N SER A 84 1.41 0.13 4.83
CA SER A 84 0.39 0.95 5.49
C SER A 84 0.30 2.34 4.84
N GLU A 85 -0.73 3.12 5.20
CA GLU A 85 -0.91 4.49 4.71
C GLU A 85 -0.24 5.53 5.64
N SER A 86 0.58 5.11 6.62
CA SER A 86 1.28 6.01 7.53
C SER A 86 2.37 6.83 6.80
N GLU A 87 2.75 7.97 7.36
CA GLU A 87 3.85 8.80 6.83
C GLU A 87 5.18 8.04 6.78
N GLU A 88 5.41 7.18 7.77
CA GLU A 88 6.57 6.32 7.82
C GLU A 88 6.61 5.33 6.65
N ALA A 89 5.50 4.64 6.39
CA ALA A 89 5.39 3.73 5.26
C ALA A 89 5.48 4.45 3.91
N GLU A 90 5.08 5.73 3.83
CA GLU A 90 5.29 6.57 2.65
C GLU A 90 6.77 6.86 2.41
N ALA A 91 7.54 7.14 3.46
CA ALA A 91 8.99 7.33 3.34
C ALA A 91 9.66 6.04 2.85
N ILE A 92 9.33 4.90 3.45
CA ILE A 92 9.81 3.58 3.03
C ILE A 92 9.45 3.30 1.56
N TYR A 93 8.23 3.61 1.14
CA TYR A 93 7.80 3.40 -0.24
C TYR A 93 8.61 4.21 -1.25
N ARG A 94 8.98 5.47 -0.91
CA ARG A 94 9.85 6.29 -1.75
C ARG A 94 11.24 5.67 -1.89
N ASP A 95 11.80 5.17 -0.79
CA ASP A 95 13.11 4.50 -0.80
C ASP A 95 13.11 3.18 -1.57
N LEU A 96 12.01 2.43 -1.51
CA LEU A 96 11.79 1.23 -2.34
C LEU A 96 11.70 1.59 -3.83
N LYS A 97 11.03 2.68 -4.19
CA LYS A 97 10.94 3.14 -5.59
C LYS A 97 12.28 3.58 -6.17
N THR A 98 13.12 4.19 -5.37
CA THR A 98 14.46 4.65 -5.79
C THR A 98 15.52 3.56 -5.68
N GLY A 99 15.17 2.40 -5.10
CA GLY A 99 16.09 1.28 -4.91
C GLY A 99 17.07 1.46 -3.74
N ILE A 100 16.90 2.48 -2.89
CA ILE A 100 17.66 2.65 -1.66
C ILE A 100 17.40 1.48 -0.72
N ILE A 101 16.13 1.08 -0.58
CA ILE A 101 15.73 -0.17 0.07
C ILE A 101 15.36 -1.16 -1.03
N ASN A 102 16.04 -2.31 -1.11
CA ASN A 102 15.77 -3.34 -2.11
C ASN A 102 15.82 -4.76 -1.56
N SER A 103 16.18 -4.93 -0.30
CA SER A 103 16.46 -6.21 0.33
C SER A 103 15.46 -6.55 1.42
N LEU A 104 15.15 -7.86 1.52
CA LEU A 104 14.28 -8.40 2.55
C LEU A 104 14.96 -9.57 3.25
N SER A 105 14.44 -9.91 4.40
CA SER A 105 14.75 -11.13 5.11
C SER A 105 13.46 -11.72 5.66
N VAL A 106 13.31 -13.02 5.65
CA VAL A 106 12.16 -13.71 6.24
C VAL A 106 12.52 -14.24 7.61
N GLY A 107 11.67 -13.98 8.60
CA GLY A 107 11.72 -14.68 9.89
C GLY A 107 10.89 -15.95 9.80
N TYR A 108 11.46 -17.07 10.27
CA TYR A 108 10.85 -18.39 10.15
C TYR A 108 11.20 -19.31 11.32
N LYS A 109 10.41 -20.38 11.47
CA LYS A 109 10.70 -21.52 12.36
C LYS A 109 10.91 -22.76 11.52
N VAL A 110 11.93 -23.54 11.82
CA VAL A 110 12.20 -24.84 11.21
C VAL A 110 11.64 -25.93 12.11
N SER A 111 10.87 -26.84 11.53
CA SER A 111 10.26 -27.99 12.22
C SER A 111 10.98 -29.30 11.91
N VAL A 112 11.46 -29.45 10.67
CA VAL A 112 12.17 -30.67 10.23
C VAL A 112 13.39 -30.27 9.42
N THR A 113 14.50 -30.96 9.69
CA THR A 113 15.76 -30.81 8.96
C THR A 113 16.29 -32.15 8.50
N GLU A 114 16.99 -32.13 7.38
CA GLU A 114 17.81 -33.23 6.89
C GLU A 114 19.30 -32.82 6.85
N GLU A 115 20.18 -33.67 7.35
CA GLU A 115 21.60 -33.39 7.30
C GLU A 115 22.09 -33.44 5.85
N THR A 116 23.05 -32.58 5.53
CA THR A 116 23.74 -32.53 4.25
C THR A 116 25.25 -32.54 4.48
N GLN A 117 26.04 -32.69 3.45
CA GLN A 117 27.49 -32.73 3.56
C GLN A 117 28.08 -31.46 4.21
N ASP A 118 27.47 -30.29 3.95
CA ASP A 118 27.99 -28.97 4.38
C ASP A 118 27.10 -28.27 5.43
N GLY A 119 26.12 -28.97 6.00
CA GLY A 119 25.20 -28.40 6.98
C GLY A 119 23.87 -29.13 7.02
N TYR A 120 22.77 -28.44 6.75
CA TYR A 120 21.43 -29.04 6.78
C TYR A 120 20.45 -28.35 5.83
N ARG A 121 19.43 -29.09 5.42
CA ARG A 121 18.28 -28.62 4.65
C ARG A 121 17.05 -28.60 5.55
N ALA A 122 16.38 -27.46 5.63
CA ALA A 122 15.09 -27.32 6.29
C ALA A 122 14.00 -27.81 5.34
N THR A 123 13.45 -29.00 5.59
CA THR A 123 12.44 -29.65 4.76
C THR A 123 11.01 -29.42 5.25
N ALA A 124 10.82 -28.85 6.47
CA ALA A 124 9.56 -28.28 6.93
C ALA A 124 9.83 -27.03 7.75
N TRP A 125 9.25 -25.89 7.33
CA TRP A 125 9.41 -24.61 7.99
C TRP A 125 8.24 -23.67 7.76
N GLU A 126 8.03 -22.72 8.68
CA GLU A 126 6.93 -21.76 8.72
C GLU A 126 7.49 -20.33 8.77
N PRO A 127 7.21 -19.48 7.76
CA PRO A 127 7.52 -18.06 7.87
C PRO A 127 6.53 -17.38 8.83
N TYR A 128 7.01 -16.47 9.68
CA TYR A 128 6.16 -15.74 10.63
C TYR A 128 6.23 -14.21 10.48
N GLU A 129 7.23 -13.68 9.78
CA GLU A 129 7.35 -12.27 9.44
C GLU A 129 8.22 -12.07 8.20
N VAL A 130 8.16 -10.88 7.61
CA VAL A 130 9.04 -10.41 6.55
C VAL A 130 9.61 -9.07 6.97
N SER A 131 10.92 -8.87 6.87
CA SER A 131 11.57 -7.62 7.23
C SER A 131 12.25 -6.94 6.05
N LEU A 132 12.08 -5.63 5.96
CA LEU A 132 12.96 -4.77 5.17
C LEU A 132 14.28 -4.62 5.92
N VAL A 133 15.40 -4.98 5.30
CA VAL A 133 16.72 -5.03 5.94
C VAL A 133 17.79 -4.36 5.08
N ALA A 134 18.83 -3.84 5.73
CA ALA A 134 19.98 -3.31 5.03
C ALA A 134 20.83 -4.43 4.39
N VAL A 135 20.97 -5.57 5.09
CA VAL A 135 21.73 -6.73 4.64
C VAL A 135 20.90 -7.99 4.88
N PRO A 136 20.45 -8.68 3.82
CA PRO A 136 19.65 -9.89 3.95
C PRO A 136 20.54 -11.11 4.23
N ALA A 137 19.99 -12.10 4.92
CA ALA A 137 20.65 -13.39 5.10
C ALA A 137 20.78 -14.17 3.77
N ASP A 138 19.70 -14.17 2.96
CA ASP A 138 19.70 -14.65 1.58
C ASP A 138 19.85 -13.45 0.62
N PRO A 139 21.00 -13.30 -0.06
CA PRO A 139 21.25 -12.16 -0.96
C PRO A 139 20.33 -12.13 -2.18
N LYS A 140 19.56 -13.19 -2.43
CA LYS A 140 18.57 -13.28 -3.49
C LYS A 140 17.17 -12.84 -3.01
N SER A 141 16.97 -12.66 -1.70
CA SER A 141 15.73 -12.09 -1.12
C SER A 141 15.67 -10.59 -1.37
N LYS A 142 14.89 -10.18 -2.36
CA LYS A 142 14.86 -8.78 -2.82
C LYS A 142 13.55 -8.39 -3.48
N ILE A 143 13.37 -7.10 -3.58
CA ILE A 143 12.27 -6.49 -4.34
C ILE A 143 12.43 -6.80 -5.83
N ILE A 144 11.39 -7.36 -6.44
CA ILE A 144 11.33 -7.63 -7.89
C ILE A 144 10.73 -6.44 -8.62
N SER A 145 9.64 -5.87 -8.08
CA SER A 145 8.97 -4.74 -8.67
C SER A 145 8.27 -3.87 -7.64
N VAL A 146 8.34 -2.57 -7.86
CA VAL A 146 7.55 -1.57 -7.13
C VAL A 146 6.59 -0.95 -8.12
N ARG A 147 5.32 -1.30 -8.02
CA ARG A 147 4.28 -0.72 -8.87
C ARG A 147 3.54 0.35 -8.09
N SER A 148 3.78 1.60 -8.41
CA SER A 148 2.75 2.61 -8.23
C SER A 148 1.63 2.29 -9.22
N LYS A 149 0.36 2.48 -8.86
CA LYS A 149 -0.72 2.47 -9.85
C LYS A 149 -0.33 3.52 -10.89
N LYS A 150 0.26 3.08 -12.01
CA LYS A 150 0.41 3.94 -13.18
C LYS A 150 -1.02 4.33 -13.52
N MET A 151 -1.32 5.61 -13.53
CA MET A 151 -2.63 6.06 -13.98
C MET A 151 -2.95 5.29 -15.25
N GLU A 152 -4.03 4.52 -15.25
CA GLU A 152 -4.43 3.78 -16.42
C GLU A 152 -4.69 4.80 -17.55
N LYS A 153 -4.51 4.40 -18.81
CA LYS A 153 -4.81 5.28 -19.95
C LYS A 153 -6.22 5.89 -19.87
N VAL A 154 -7.13 5.16 -19.21
CA VAL A 154 -8.50 5.60 -18.92
C VAL A 154 -8.52 6.82 -18.01
N ASP A 155 -7.69 6.82 -16.94
CA ASP A 155 -7.60 7.97 -16.03
C ASP A 155 -7.07 9.22 -16.73
N HIS A 156 -6.08 9.08 -17.63
CA HIS A 156 -5.58 10.19 -18.44
C HIS A 156 -6.65 10.75 -19.38
N GLN A 157 -7.40 9.87 -20.05
CA GLN A 157 -8.48 10.30 -20.94
C GLN A 157 -9.59 11.02 -20.17
N GLU A 158 -9.93 10.55 -18.97
CA GLU A 158 -10.94 11.20 -18.13
C GLU A 158 -10.45 12.55 -17.60
N ILE A 159 -9.20 12.67 -17.15
CA ILE A 159 -8.59 13.94 -16.77
C ILE A 159 -8.61 14.94 -17.93
N ILE A 160 -8.22 14.51 -19.12
CA ILE A 160 -8.24 15.35 -20.32
C ILE A 160 -9.69 15.76 -20.67
N ALA A 161 -10.65 14.84 -20.57
CA ALA A 161 -12.05 15.14 -20.84
C ALA A 161 -12.64 16.16 -19.86
N ILE A 162 -12.33 16.02 -18.56
CA ILE A 162 -12.72 16.99 -17.52
C ILE A 162 -12.09 18.35 -17.80
N ALA A 163 -10.78 18.39 -18.09
CA ALA A 163 -10.06 19.62 -18.38
C ALA A 163 -10.65 20.38 -19.59
N LYS A 164 -10.92 19.68 -20.69
CA LYS A 164 -11.55 20.25 -21.90
C LYS A 164 -12.94 20.83 -21.61
N ARG A 165 -13.75 20.13 -20.81
CA ARG A 165 -15.10 20.60 -20.42
C ARG A 165 -15.06 21.94 -19.70
N HIS A 166 -13.95 22.23 -19.02
CA HIS A 166 -13.78 23.44 -18.22
C HIS A 166 -12.76 24.43 -18.79
N ASN A 167 -12.25 24.22 -20.00
CA ASN A 167 -11.21 25.03 -20.67
C ASN A 167 -9.96 25.19 -19.78
N LYS A 168 -9.46 24.08 -19.20
CA LYS A 168 -8.34 24.00 -18.26
C LYS A 168 -7.32 22.93 -18.65
N GLU A 169 -7.06 22.77 -19.94
CA GLU A 169 -6.19 21.71 -20.48
C GLU A 169 -4.78 21.73 -19.90
N HIS A 170 -4.25 22.92 -19.58
CA HIS A 170 -2.94 23.07 -18.94
C HIS A 170 -2.86 22.37 -17.57
N LEU A 171 -3.97 22.34 -16.79
CA LEU A 171 -4.02 21.62 -15.53
C LEU A 171 -4.02 20.10 -15.71
N ALA A 172 -4.54 19.61 -16.85
CA ALA A 172 -4.51 18.19 -17.16
C ALA A 172 -3.07 17.69 -17.39
N ILE A 173 -2.27 18.47 -18.14
CA ILE A 173 -0.88 18.12 -18.41
C ILE A 173 -0.11 18.02 -17.10
N GLU A 174 -0.20 19.04 -16.26
CA GLU A 174 0.45 19.06 -14.94
C GLU A 174 -0.01 17.89 -14.05
N ALA A 175 -1.31 17.59 -14.03
CA ALA A 175 -1.85 16.49 -13.23
C ALA A 175 -1.36 15.12 -13.70
N ILE A 176 -1.25 14.92 -15.02
CA ILE A 176 -0.75 13.68 -15.63
C ILE A 176 0.75 13.50 -15.36
N GLU A 177 1.55 14.56 -15.52
CA GLU A 177 2.99 14.54 -15.26
C GLU A 177 3.30 14.24 -13.79
N ASN A 178 2.51 14.80 -12.86
CA ASN A 178 2.66 14.60 -11.42
C ASN A 178 1.92 13.34 -10.90
N GLY A 179 1.24 12.58 -11.77
CA GLY A 179 0.54 11.34 -11.38
C GLY A 179 -0.64 11.55 -10.44
N HIS A 180 -1.35 12.68 -10.54
CA HIS A 180 -2.52 12.97 -9.71
C HIS A 180 -3.69 12.02 -10.04
N SER A 181 -4.46 11.62 -9.03
CA SER A 181 -5.69 10.86 -9.24
C SER A 181 -6.79 11.72 -9.83
N ILE A 182 -7.82 11.08 -10.43
CA ILE A 182 -8.99 11.79 -10.95
C ILE A 182 -9.67 12.63 -9.86
N GLU A 183 -9.78 12.08 -8.63
CA GLU A 183 -10.39 12.79 -7.50
C GLU A 183 -9.59 14.04 -7.12
N ALA A 184 -8.26 13.92 -7.04
CA ALA A 184 -7.39 15.07 -6.77
C ALA A 184 -7.48 16.12 -7.89
N PHE A 185 -7.58 15.66 -9.14
CA PHE A 185 -7.76 16.55 -10.28
C PHE A 185 -9.12 17.26 -10.27
N ARG A 186 -10.21 16.55 -9.92
CA ARG A 186 -11.55 17.15 -9.78
C ARG A 186 -11.57 18.25 -8.73
N THR A 187 -10.93 18.04 -7.57
CA THR A 187 -10.77 19.07 -6.54
C THR A 187 -10.03 20.29 -7.07
N LYS A 188 -8.90 20.08 -7.74
CA LYS A 188 -8.09 21.16 -8.34
C LYS A 188 -8.85 21.96 -9.40
N ILE A 189 -9.66 21.29 -10.23
CA ILE A 189 -10.53 21.95 -11.22
C ILE A 189 -11.61 22.79 -10.52
N LEU A 190 -12.26 22.28 -9.48
CA LEU A 190 -13.28 23.01 -8.73
C LEU A 190 -12.69 24.28 -8.09
N GLU A 191 -11.51 24.20 -7.49
CA GLU A 191 -10.79 25.36 -6.95
C GLU A 191 -10.46 26.38 -8.06
N ALA A 192 -9.99 25.93 -9.22
CA ALA A 192 -9.65 26.79 -10.35
C ALA A 192 -10.87 27.42 -11.04
N ILE A 193 -12.07 26.88 -10.84
CA ILE A 193 -13.33 27.45 -11.34
C ILE A 193 -13.88 28.43 -10.32
N SER A 194 -13.89 28.06 -9.03
CA SER A 194 -14.41 28.90 -7.93
C SER A 194 -13.59 30.19 -7.76
N SER A 195 -12.28 30.14 -7.98
CA SER A 195 -11.42 31.33 -7.91
C SER A 195 -11.67 32.37 -9.02
N LYS A 196 -12.30 31.98 -10.13
CA LYS A 196 -12.72 32.86 -11.24
C LYS A 196 -14.17 33.33 -11.14
N SER A 197 -15.00 32.62 -10.38
CA SER A 197 -16.35 33.09 -10.04
C SER A 197 -16.19 34.03 -8.86
N GLY A 198 -15.91 35.29 -9.16
CA GLY A 198 -16.05 36.37 -8.20
C GLY A 198 -17.53 36.46 -7.78
N TYR A 199 -17.93 35.56 -6.88
CA TYR A 199 -19.08 35.84 -6.06
C TYR A 199 -18.69 37.03 -5.20
N ALA A 200 -19.12 38.22 -5.61
CA ALA A 200 -19.22 39.33 -4.71
C ALA A 200 -19.93 38.78 -3.46
N SER A 201 -19.21 38.69 -2.37
CA SER A 201 -19.80 38.46 -1.07
C SER A 201 -20.75 39.62 -0.84
N TYR A 202 -22.00 39.44 -1.16
CA TYR A 202 -23.03 40.32 -0.63
C TYR A 202 -22.96 40.12 0.89
N PRO A 203 -22.67 41.15 1.69
CA PRO A 203 -22.78 41.02 3.11
C PRO A 203 -24.24 40.64 3.38
N ILE A 204 -24.47 39.46 3.91
CA ILE A 204 -25.76 39.11 4.49
C ILE A 204 -25.89 40.02 5.69
N SER A 205 -26.63 41.13 5.55
CA SER A 205 -27.04 41.92 6.68
C SER A 205 -28.03 41.07 7.48
N THR A 206 -27.60 40.59 8.60
CA THR A 206 -28.40 39.84 9.56
C THR A 206 -29.29 40.76 10.39
N GLU A 207 -29.60 41.95 9.91
CA GLU A 207 -30.60 42.82 10.51
C GLU A 207 -31.95 42.58 9.82
N MET A 208 -32.66 41.57 10.30
CA MET A 208 -34.11 41.49 10.06
C MET A 208 -34.77 42.66 10.77
N SER A 209 -35.50 43.46 10.01
CA SER A 209 -36.31 44.55 10.60
C SER A 209 -37.41 43.97 11.50
N GLU A 210 -37.77 44.69 12.58
CA GLU A 210 -38.81 44.26 13.52
C GLU A 210 -40.16 43.89 12.84
N ARG A 211 -40.40 44.40 11.63
CA ARG A 211 -41.59 44.06 10.81
C ARG A 211 -41.52 42.69 10.15
N GLU A 212 -40.34 42.10 9.96
CA GLU A 212 -40.17 40.77 9.38
C GLU A 212 -40.24 39.66 10.45
N MET A 213 -39.94 40.00 11.72
CA MET A 213 -40.07 39.06 12.84
C MET A 213 -41.53 38.75 13.21
N ASP A 214 -42.43 39.70 13.01
CA ASP A 214 -43.86 39.51 13.31
C ASP A 214 -44.60 38.55 12.35
N ASN A 215 -44.01 38.25 11.18
CA ASN A 215 -44.61 37.34 10.22
C ASN A 215 -44.12 35.87 10.34
N PHE A 216 -43.21 35.56 11.24
CA PHE A 216 -42.80 34.18 11.55
C PHE A 216 -43.48 33.68 12.83
N SER A 217 -44.77 33.54 12.79
CA SER A 217 -45.54 32.80 13.80
C SER A 217 -45.48 31.31 13.46
N ILE A 218 -44.67 30.57 14.21
CA ILE A 218 -44.68 29.10 14.14
C ILE A 218 -45.94 28.65 14.86
N ALA A 219 -46.96 28.26 14.10
CA ALA A 219 -48.11 27.55 14.61
C ALA A 219 -47.66 26.20 15.21
N ARG A 220 -47.69 26.06 16.52
CA ARG A 220 -47.65 24.77 17.21
C ARG A 220 -49.00 24.09 17.03
N ALA A 221 -49.03 22.95 16.38
CA ALA A 221 -50.03 21.90 16.52
C ALA A 221 -49.36 20.67 17.16
#